data_27a730b8dbd9e952adea9f55c9c65681
#
_entry.id   27a730b8dbd9e952adea9f55c9c65681
#
_cell.length_a   1.000
_cell.length_b   1.000
_cell.length_c   1.000
_cell.angle_alpha   90.00
_cell.angle_beta   90.00
_cell.angle_gamma   90.00
#
_symmetry.space_group_name_H-M   'P 1'
#
loop_
_entity.id
_entity.type
_entity.pdbx_description
1 polymer ?
#
loop_
_entity_poly.entity_id
_entity_poly.type
_entity_poly.pdbx_seq_one_letter_code
_entity_poly.pdbx_strand_id
1 'polypeptide(L)'
;YYLEGEMAVFCLDAELRKRSKGEHGMDSVMATLYHNHKLDSENPGITHADIKRALVNTPGGRRLGGLLDSLVSERKAPDVISAMRTLGLEMVPDKKTKGAWIGLNLANNANCVKVRTHLTGSPCRDTIHTGDEIIAIDGLRVKSASDITAAVYDNENVETTFTIAREGVLHDVKITPTANPKHLI
;
A
#
# COMPACT_ATOMS: atom_id res chain seq x y z
N TYR A 1 5.61 8.35 -2.51
CA TYR A 1 6.57 9.21 -1.80
C TYR A 1 6.24 9.29 -0.31
N TYR A 2 5.07 9.83 0.07
CA TYR A 2 4.70 9.99 1.49
C TYR A 2 4.50 8.65 2.19
N LEU A 3 3.77 7.73 1.58
CA LEU A 3 3.47 6.41 2.14
C LEU A 3 4.75 5.58 2.41
N GLU A 4 5.72 5.61 1.51
CA GLU A 4 7.00 4.92 1.71
C GLU A 4 7.79 5.51 2.90
N GLY A 5 7.78 6.84 3.04
CA GLY A 5 8.38 7.53 4.18
C GLY A 5 7.71 7.15 5.50
N GLU A 6 6.38 7.11 5.54
CA GLU A 6 5.61 6.69 6.71
C GLU A 6 5.93 5.24 7.10
N MET A 7 5.98 4.33 6.14
CA MET A 7 6.36 2.92 6.37
C MET A 7 7.80 2.78 6.89
N ALA A 8 8.74 3.57 6.35
CA ALA A 8 10.13 3.57 6.81
C ALA A 8 10.23 4.04 8.28
N VAL A 9 9.55 5.15 8.61
CA VAL A 9 9.50 5.68 9.98
C VAL A 9 8.83 4.70 10.94
N PHE A 10 7.75 4.05 10.51
CA PHE A 10 7.08 3.01 11.30
C PHE A 10 8.01 1.83 11.61
N CYS A 11 8.78 1.35 10.65
CA CYS A 11 9.75 0.27 10.87
C CYS A 11 10.87 0.70 11.83
N LEU A 12 11.36 1.93 11.73
CA LEU A 12 12.35 2.48 12.66
C LEU A 12 11.78 2.61 14.08
N ASP A 13 10.55 3.09 14.21
CA ASP A 13 9.85 3.23 15.50
C ASP A 13 9.68 1.88 16.19
N ALA A 14 9.17 0.87 15.46
CA ALA A 14 8.99 -0.47 15.99
C ALA A 14 10.30 -1.08 16.49
N GLU A 15 11.40 -0.97 15.72
CA GLU A 15 12.70 -1.48 16.13
C GLU A 15 13.30 -0.69 17.30
N LEU A 16 13.10 0.61 17.35
CA LEU A 16 13.57 1.45 18.46
C LEU A 16 12.84 1.09 19.76
N ARG A 17 11.50 0.98 19.72
CA ARG A 17 10.68 0.56 20.86
C ARG A 17 11.07 -0.82 21.37
N LYS A 18 11.27 -1.78 20.45
CA LYS A 18 11.75 -3.12 20.81
C LYS A 18 13.05 -3.07 21.59
N ARG A 19 14.04 -2.28 21.11
CA ARG A 19 15.38 -2.21 21.68
C ARG A 19 15.44 -1.39 22.96
N SER A 20 14.57 -0.41 23.12
CA SER A 20 14.42 0.39 24.34
C SER A 20 13.41 -0.18 25.32
N LYS A 21 12.84 -1.38 25.06
CA LYS A 21 11.78 -2.00 25.87
C LYS A 21 10.52 -1.12 25.99
N GLY A 22 10.23 -0.34 24.96
CA GLY A 22 9.07 0.55 24.89
C GLY A 22 9.30 1.98 25.42
N GLU A 23 10.46 2.24 26.01
CA GLU A 23 10.72 3.56 26.64
C GLU A 23 10.96 4.69 25.64
N HIS A 24 11.48 4.38 24.44
CA HIS A 24 11.81 5.36 23.41
C HIS A 24 11.25 4.93 22.04
N GLY A 25 10.73 5.90 21.30
CA GLY A 25 10.25 5.77 19.94
C GLY A 25 10.74 6.91 19.06
N MET A 26 10.22 7.02 17.85
CA MET A 26 10.58 8.11 16.93
C MET A 26 10.17 9.49 17.47
N ASP A 27 9.20 9.56 18.35
CA ASP A 27 8.85 10.76 19.15
C ASP A 27 10.05 11.31 19.93
N SER A 28 10.86 10.44 20.56
CA SER A 28 12.09 10.84 21.26
C SER A 28 13.15 11.40 20.30
N VAL A 29 13.27 10.80 19.12
CA VAL A 29 14.17 11.27 18.06
C VAL A 29 13.73 12.65 17.55
N MET A 30 12.42 12.82 17.28
CA MET A 30 11.85 14.08 16.81
C MET A 30 11.99 15.20 17.85
N ALA A 31 11.79 14.90 19.15
CA ALA A 31 12.00 15.86 20.22
C ALA A 31 13.46 16.33 20.26
N THR A 32 14.43 15.41 20.10
CA THR A 32 15.86 15.73 20.04
C THR A 32 16.19 16.62 18.84
N LEU A 33 15.66 16.31 17.65
CA LEU A 33 15.86 17.10 16.44
C LEU A 33 15.27 18.51 16.60
N TYR A 34 14.05 18.61 17.11
CA TYR A 34 13.41 19.91 17.35
C TYR A 34 14.21 20.76 18.33
N HIS A 35 14.66 20.18 19.44
CA HIS A 35 15.42 20.91 20.45
C HIS A 35 16.74 21.46 19.88
N ASN A 36 17.43 20.68 19.06
CA ASN A 36 18.77 21.03 18.55
C ASN A 36 18.74 21.91 17.30
N HIS A 37 17.66 21.89 16.50
CA HIS A 37 17.61 22.48 15.16
C HIS A 37 16.41 23.40 14.91
N LYS A 38 15.73 23.88 15.96
CA LYS A 38 14.67 24.88 15.82
C LYS A 38 15.20 26.19 15.24
N LEU A 39 14.33 27.04 14.71
CA LEU A 39 14.68 28.27 13.98
C LEU A 39 15.61 29.23 14.73
N ASP A 40 15.50 29.29 16.05
CA ASP A 40 16.29 30.13 16.95
C ASP A 40 17.52 29.39 17.55
N SER A 41 17.84 28.19 17.06
CA SER A 41 19.07 27.49 17.45
C SER A 41 20.28 27.98 16.65
N GLU A 42 21.48 27.64 17.13
CA GLU A 42 22.74 27.98 16.44
C GLU A 42 22.86 27.33 15.05
N ASN A 43 22.20 26.20 14.84
CA ASN A 43 22.20 25.44 13.59
C ASN A 43 20.77 25.12 13.15
N PRO A 44 20.01 26.08 12.62
CA PRO A 44 18.65 25.84 12.16
C PRO A 44 18.63 24.98 10.89
N GLY A 45 17.61 24.09 10.82
CA GLY A 45 17.48 23.13 9.72
C GLY A 45 18.06 21.76 10.04
N ILE A 46 17.55 20.74 9.36
CA ILE A 46 17.82 19.33 9.63
C ILE A 46 18.37 18.67 8.38
N THR A 47 19.51 18.00 8.50
CA THR A 47 20.13 17.17 7.46
C THR A 47 19.88 15.68 7.73
N HIS A 48 20.09 14.83 6.73
CA HIS A 48 20.07 13.36 6.92
C HIS A 48 21.05 12.90 8.02
N ALA A 49 22.22 13.52 8.09
CA ALA A 49 23.21 13.19 9.11
C ALA A 49 22.72 13.52 10.54
N ASP A 50 21.94 14.58 10.68
CA ASP A 50 21.37 14.97 11.98
C ASP A 50 20.28 13.99 12.41
N ILE A 51 19.42 13.55 11.48
CA ILE A 51 18.41 12.50 11.72
C ILE A 51 19.12 11.22 12.19
N LYS A 52 20.13 10.79 11.45
CA LYS A 52 20.89 9.59 11.80
C LYS A 52 21.58 9.71 13.18
N ARG A 53 22.16 10.86 13.46
CA ARG A 53 22.81 11.13 14.76
C ARG A 53 21.80 11.09 15.90
N ALA A 54 20.65 11.75 15.75
CA ALA A 54 19.60 11.75 16.76
C ALA A 54 19.07 10.32 17.01
N LEU A 55 18.81 9.56 15.96
CA LEU A 55 18.38 8.16 16.05
C LEU A 55 19.39 7.28 16.78
N VAL A 56 20.67 7.34 16.39
CA VAL A 56 21.74 6.49 16.97
C VAL A 56 22.01 6.83 18.43
N ASN A 57 21.87 8.10 18.82
CA ASN A 57 22.07 8.55 20.19
C ASN A 57 20.87 8.31 21.11
N THR A 58 19.69 8.05 20.56
CA THR A 58 18.53 7.66 21.36
C THR A 58 18.76 6.25 21.96
N PRO A 59 18.45 6.02 23.24
CA PRO A 59 18.59 4.69 23.83
C PRO A 59 17.85 3.61 23.01
N GLY A 60 18.55 2.53 22.67
CA GLY A 60 18.07 1.51 21.74
C GLY A 60 18.39 1.77 20.26
N GLY A 61 18.73 3.01 19.87
CA GLY A 61 18.96 3.40 18.48
C GLY A 61 20.35 3.09 17.90
N ARG A 62 21.34 2.74 18.73
CA ARG A 62 22.76 2.63 18.35
C ARG A 62 23.05 1.83 17.06
N ARG A 63 22.22 0.81 16.75
CA ARG A 63 22.38 -0.05 15.57
C ARG A 63 21.39 0.26 14.45
N LEU A 64 20.55 1.30 14.59
CA LEU A 64 19.50 1.62 13.63
C LEU A 64 19.99 2.57 12.52
N GLY A 65 21.19 3.14 12.63
CA GLY A 65 21.76 3.99 11.57
C GLY A 65 21.88 3.27 10.22
N GLY A 66 22.28 1.98 10.22
CA GLY A 66 22.31 1.17 9.00
C GLY A 66 20.94 0.86 8.43
N LEU A 67 19.93 0.62 9.28
CA LEU A 67 18.55 0.45 8.83
C LEU A 67 18.03 1.73 8.18
N LEU A 68 18.27 2.89 8.78
CA LEU A 68 17.91 4.19 8.19
C LEU A 68 18.55 4.36 6.80
N ASP A 69 19.86 4.10 6.67
CA ASP A 69 20.56 4.21 5.39
C ASP A 69 19.98 3.27 4.35
N SER A 70 19.66 2.02 4.71
CA SER A 70 19.08 1.04 3.78
C SER A 70 17.68 1.45 3.29
N LEU A 71 16.86 2.03 4.15
CA LEU A 71 15.51 2.46 3.79
C LEU A 71 15.52 3.73 2.93
N VAL A 72 16.41 4.68 3.22
CA VAL A 72 16.42 6.01 2.58
C VAL A 72 17.36 6.06 1.39
N SER A 73 18.62 5.61 1.54
CA SER A 73 19.63 5.74 0.51
C SER A 73 19.68 4.57 -0.46
N GLU A 74 19.51 3.35 0.03
CA GLU A 74 19.49 2.12 -0.77
C GLU A 74 18.11 1.79 -1.32
N ARG A 75 17.06 2.53 -0.92
CA ARG A 75 15.66 2.33 -1.30
C ARG A 75 15.14 0.91 -1.07
N LYS A 76 15.61 0.27 -0.01
CA LYS A 76 15.12 -1.04 0.38
C LYS A 76 13.68 -0.93 0.86
N ALA A 77 12.81 -1.81 0.40
CA ALA A 77 11.42 -1.84 0.83
C ALA A 77 11.31 -2.04 2.36
N PRO A 78 10.54 -1.23 3.08
CA PRO A 78 10.32 -1.39 4.51
C PRO A 78 9.64 -2.74 4.83
N ASP A 79 10.16 -3.49 5.79
CA ASP A 79 9.52 -4.72 6.27
C ASP A 79 8.45 -4.41 7.34
N VAL A 80 7.32 -3.90 6.86
CA VAL A 80 6.18 -3.51 7.70
C VAL A 80 5.60 -4.68 8.46
N ILE A 81 5.61 -5.89 7.88
CA ILE A 81 5.07 -7.09 8.53
C ILE A 81 5.88 -7.44 9.79
N SER A 82 7.21 -7.43 9.69
CA SER A 82 8.08 -7.67 10.85
C SER A 82 7.97 -6.55 11.89
N ALA A 83 7.79 -5.30 11.46
CA ALA A 83 7.55 -4.18 12.36
C ALA A 83 6.24 -4.35 13.15
N MET A 84 5.14 -4.72 12.47
CA MET A 84 3.85 -5.00 13.11
C MET A 84 3.95 -6.14 14.13
N ARG A 85 4.61 -7.26 13.78
CA ARG A 85 4.85 -8.37 14.72
C ARG A 85 5.64 -7.93 15.94
N THR A 86 6.61 -7.05 15.76
CA THR A 86 7.40 -6.48 16.86
C THR A 86 6.52 -5.71 17.86
N LEU A 87 5.45 -5.08 17.37
CA LEU A 87 4.46 -4.37 18.19
C LEU A 87 3.33 -5.26 18.70
N GLY A 88 3.41 -6.59 18.48
CA GLY A 88 2.38 -7.53 18.93
C GLY A 88 1.17 -7.64 18.01
N LEU A 89 1.26 -7.11 16.79
CA LEU A 89 0.21 -7.20 15.77
C LEU A 89 0.50 -8.35 14.82
N GLU A 90 -0.49 -9.18 14.55
CA GLU A 90 -0.41 -10.24 13.56
C GLU A 90 -1.26 -9.90 12.35
N MET A 91 -0.64 -9.95 11.17
CA MET A 91 -1.37 -9.82 9.91
C MET A 91 -1.93 -11.19 9.52
N VAL A 92 -3.24 -11.28 9.46
CA VAL A 92 -3.94 -12.49 9.02
C VAL A 92 -4.46 -12.31 7.60
N PRO A 93 -4.45 -13.37 6.76
CA PRO A 93 -5.06 -13.29 5.43
C PRO A 93 -6.55 -12.96 5.55
N ASP A 94 -7.04 -12.02 4.73
CA ASP A 94 -8.48 -11.78 4.64
C ASP A 94 -9.17 -13.05 4.13
N LYS A 95 -10.16 -13.54 4.90
CA LYS A 95 -10.98 -14.71 4.50
C LYS A 95 -11.80 -14.47 3.24
N LYS A 96 -11.96 -13.21 2.81
CA LYS A 96 -12.65 -12.80 1.58
C LYS A 96 -11.83 -12.96 0.29
N THR A 97 -10.59 -13.41 0.36
CA THR A 97 -9.72 -13.61 -0.82
C THR A 97 -10.02 -14.88 -1.62
N LYS A 98 -11.21 -15.48 -1.45
CA LYS A 98 -11.66 -16.59 -2.30
C LYS A 98 -12.28 -16.04 -3.58
N GLY A 99 -12.13 -16.80 -4.66
CA GLY A 99 -12.67 -16.47 -5.98
C GLY A 99 -11.63 -15.87 -6.92
N ALA A 100 -12.01 -15.76 -8.19
CA ALA A 100 -11.17 -15.18 -9.20
C ALA A 100 -11.05 -13.64 -9.05
N TRP A 101 -9.98 -13.08 -9.55
CA TRP A 101 -9.60 -11.69 -9.33
C TRP A 101 -9.21 -11.00 -10.65
N ILE A 102 -9.62 -9.75 -10.79
CA ILE A 102 -9.34 -8.90 -11.94
C ILE A 102 -8.43 -7.70 -11.61
N GLY A 103 -8.16 -7.46 -10.33
CA GLY A 103 -7.19 -6.45 -9.90
C GLY A 103 -7.57 -5.01 -10.17
N LEU A 104 -8.86 -4.68 -10.08
CA LEU A 104 -9.36 -3.32 -10.27
C LEU A 104 -9.85 -2.73 -8.94
N ASN A 105 -9.47 -1.48 -8.69
CA ASN A 105 -10.12 -0.65 -7.68
C ASN A 105 -11.28 0.08 -8.35
N LEU A 106 -12.50 -0.17 -7.85
CA LEU A 106 -13.75 0.24 -8.47
C LEU A 106 -14.47 1.28 -7.59
N ALA A 107 -15.13 2.23 -8.25
CA ALA A 107 -16.04 3.15 -7.61
C ALA A 107 -17.46 2.88 -8.07
N ASN A 108 -18.39 2.72 -7.12
CA ASN A 108 -19.79 2.71 -7.40
C ASN A 108 -20.28 4.16 -7.60
N ASN A 109 -20.79 4.47 -8.77
CA ASN A 109 -21.56 5.67 -9.05
C ASN A 109 -23.05 5.32 -9.16
N ALA A 110 -23.93 6.32 -9.17
CA ALA A 110 -25.37 6.09 -9.11
C ALA A 110 -25.90 5.09 -10.17
N ASN A 111 -25.29 5.01 -11.35
CA ASN A 111 -25.75 4.18 -12.46
C ASN A 111 -24.66 3.33 -13.14
N CYS A 112 -23.41 3.41 -12.69
CA CYS A 112 -22.29 2.70 -13.31
C CYS A 112 -21.20 2.35 -12.31
N VAL A 113 -20.34 1.40 -12.68
CA VAL A 113 -19.12 1.07 -11.93
C VAL A 113 -17.92 1.59 -12.69
N LYS A 114 -17.20 2.54 -12.10
CA LYS A 114 -16.05 3.20 -12.74
C LYS A 114 -14.74 2.66 -12.21
N VAL A 115 -13.78 2.44 -13.12
CA VAL A 115 -12.43 2.01 -12.78
C VAL A 115 -11.64 3.21 -12.23
N ARG A 116 -11.17 3.12 -10.99
CA ARG A 116 -10.31 4.14 -10.36
C ARG A 116 -8.83 3.92 -10.62
N THR A 117 -8.38 2.70 -10.43
CA THR A 117 -6.97 2.34 -10.62
C THR A 117 -6.81 0.82 -10.70
N HIS A 118 -5.66 0.38 -11.15
CA HIS A 118 -5.26 -1.02 -11.16
C HIS A 118 -4.46 -1.34 -9.90
N LEU A 119 -4.72 -2.52 -9.36
CA LEU A 119 -3.88 -3.11 -8.33
C LEU A 119 -2.64 -3.75 -8.99
N THR A 120 -1.58 -3.92 -8.22
CA THR A 120 -0.34 -4.54 -8.70
C THR A 120 -0.61 -5.97 -9.19
N GLY A 121 -0.17 -6.30 -10.40
CA GLY A 121 -0.39 -7.61 -11.02
C GLY A 121 -1.79 -7.79 -11.64
N SER A 122 -2.61 -6.74 -11.76
CA SER A 122 -3.92 -6.81 -12.40
C SER A 122 -3.86 -7.39 -13.81
N PRO A 123 -4.65 -8.44 -14.12
CA PRO A 123 -4.78 -8.97 -15.48
C PRO A 123 -5.49 -8.00 -16.44
N CYS A 124 -6.13 -6.95 -15.92
CA CYS A 124 -6.82 -5.94 -16.73
C CYS A 124 -5.93 -4.79 -17.18
N ARG A 125 -4.66 -4.73 -16.76
CA ARG A 125 -3.79 -3.54 -16.91
C ARG A 125 -3.70 -2.99 -18.33
N ASP A 126 -3.64 -3.87 -19.31
CA ASP A 126 -3.40 -3.48 -20.71
C ASP A 126 -4.68 -3.34 -21.54
N THR A 127 -5.84 -3.65 -20.96
CA THR A 127 -7.12 -3.72 -21.68
C THR A 127 -8.18 -2.78 -21.13
N ILE A 128 -8.34 -2.70 -19.83
CA ILE A 128 -9.29 -1.81 -19.16
C ILE A 128 -8.49 -0.65 -18.57
N HIS A 129 -8.90 0.60 -18.79
CA HIS A 129 -8.17 1.77 -18.35
C HIS A 129 -8.85 2.46 -17.15
N THR A 130 -8.07 3.24 -16.42
CA THR A 130 -8.61 4.15 -15.40
C THR A 130 -9.59 5.13 -16.06
N GLY A 131 -10.78 5.21 -15.51
CA GLY A 131 -11.86 6.04 -16.05
C GLY A 131 -12.89 5.28 -16.88
N ASP A 132 -12.61 4.05 -17.32
CA ASP A 132 -13.59 3.20 -18.00
C ASP A 132 -14.75 2.87 -17.07
N GLU A 133 -15.95 2.75 -17.65
CA GLU A 133 -17.14 2.29 -16.95
C GLU A 133 -17.42 0.84 -17.35
N ILE A 134 -17.56 -0.05 -16.36
CA ILE A 134 -17.92 -1.45 -16.63
C ILE A 134 -19.43 -1.56 -16.71
N ILE A 135 -19.93 -1.96 -17.87
CA ILE A 135 -21.35 -1.99 -18.18
C ILE A 135 -21.94 -3.40 -18.04
N ALA A 136 -21.24 -4.41 -18.57
CA ALA A 136 -21.68 -5.80 -18.53
C ALA A 136 -20.49 -6.77 -18.48
N ILE A 137 -20.73 -7.98 -18.00
CA ILE A 137 -19.81 -9.11 -18.03
C ILE A 137 -20.56 -10.29 -18.65
N ASP A 138 -20.01 -10.89 -19.71
CA ASP A 138 -20.61 -11.96 -20.50
C ASP A 138 -22.08 -11.66 -20.89
N GLY A 139 -22.33 -10.42 -21.29
CA GLY A 139 -23.66 -9.92 -21.67
C GLY A 139 -24.60 -9.60 -20.51
N LEU A 140 -24.22 -9.88 -19.26
CA LEU A 140 -25.02 -9.56 -18.08
C LEU A 140 -24.65 -8.19 -17.54
N ARG A 141 -25.61 -7.29 -17.45
CA ARG A 141 -25.39 -5.93 -16.94
C ARG A 141 -24.99 -5.95 -15.46
N VAL A 142 -23.94 -5.22 -15.14
CA VAL A 142 -23.48 -4.99 -13.76
C VAL A 142 -23.85 -3.58 -13.31
N LYS A 143 -24.17 -3.42 -12.02
CA LYS A 143 -24.58 -2.14 -11.41
C LYS A 143 -23.72 -1.74 -10.23
N SER A 144 -22.96 -2.69 -9.69
CA SER A 144 -22.13 -2.48 -8.51
C SER A 144 -20.81 -3.27 -8.62
N ALA A 145 -19.81 -2.87 -7.83
CA ALA A 145 -18.56 -3.61 -7.72
C ALA A 145 -18.77 -5.04 -7.17
N SER A 146 -19.81 -5.24 -6.36
CA SER A 146 -20.20 -6.58 -5.88
C SER A 146 -20.73 -7.47 -6.99
N ASP A 147 -21.46 -6.93 -7.96
CA ASP A 147 -21.94 -7.70 -9.13
C ASP A 147 -20.75 -8.17 -9.96
N ILE A 148 -19.75 -7.29 -10.15
CA ILE A 148 -18.53 -7.64 -10.88
C ILE A 148 -17.77 -8.76 -10.15
N THR A 149 -17.60 -8.62 -8.83
CA THR A 149 -16.93 -9.67 -8.02
C THR A 149 -17.68 -10.99 -8.11
N ALA A 150 -18.99 -10.97 -8.05
CA ALA A 150 -19.84 -12.18 -8.16
C ALA A 150 -19.73 -12.81 -9.56
N ALA A 151 -19.78 -11.99 -10.62
CA ALA A 151 -19.73 -12.46 -12.01
C ALA A 151 -18.38 -13.15 -12.35
N VAL A 152 -17.28 -12.71 -11.75
CA VAL A 152 -15.96 -13.31 -12.02
C VAL A 152 -15.54 -14.39 -11.01
N TYR A 153 -16.31 -14.58 -9.93
CA TYR A 153 -15.90 -15.37 -8.76
C TYR A 153 -15.41 -16.78 -9.10
N ASP A 154 -16.11 -17.49 -9.98
CA ASP A 154 -15.79 -18.86 -10.39
C ASP A 154 -15.00 -18.94 -11.71
N ASN A 155 -14.64 -17.78 -12.30
CA ASN A 155 -14.03 -17.69 -13.63
C ASN A 155 -12.49 -17.65 -13.59
N GLU A 156 -11.88 -18.24 -12.58
CA GLU A 156 -10.40 -18.30 -12.52
C GLU A 156 -9.84 -19.04 -13.76
N ASN A 157 -8.94 -18.36 -14.49
CA ASN A 157 -8.35 -18.81 -15.74
C ASN A 157 -9.37 -19.06 -16.89
N VAL A 158 -10.58 -18.52 -16.79
CA VAL A 158 -11.59 -18.58 -17.86
C VAL A 158 -11.71 -17.21 -18.53
N GLU A 159 -11.54 -17.17 -19.87
CA GLU A 159 -11.70 -15.94 -20.64
C GLU A 159 -13.13 -15.43 -20.50
N THR A 160 -13.27 -14.21 -20.02
CA THR A 160 -14.53 -13.53 -19.70
C THR A 160 -14.61 -12.24 -20.50
N THR A 161 -15.75 -11.95 -21.10
CA THR A 161 -15.96 -10.73 -21.91
C THR A 161 -16.51 -9.61 -21.05
N PHE A 162 -15.80 -8.48 -21.01
CA PHE A 162 -16.25 -7.26 -20.36
C PHE A 162 -16.69 -6.25 -21.40
N THR A 163 -17.94 -5.78 -21.31
CA THR A 163 -18.42 -4.62 -22.07
C THR A 163 -18.12 -3.38 -21.23
N ILE A 164 -17.27 -2.52 -21.73
CA ILE A 164 -16.88 -1.25 -21.08
C ILE A 164 -17.34 -0.06 -21.92
N ALA A 165 -17.58 1.08 -21.26
CA ALA A 165 -17.73 2.37 -21.93
C ALA A 165 -16.46 3.20 -21.68
N ARG A 166 -15.82 3.60 -22.77
CA ARG A 166 -14.66 4.50 -22.80
C ARG A 166 -14.99 5.72 -23.61
N GLU A 167 -14.98 6.90 -23.01
CA GLU A 167 -15.33 8.16 -23.67
C GLU A 167 -16.70 8.12 -24.38
N GLY A 168 -17.65 7.39 -23.79
CA GLY A 168 -19.00 7.24 -24.34
C GLY A 168 -19.15 6.15 -25.42
N VAL A 169 -18.07 5.47 -25.82
CA VAL A 169 -18.09 4.38 -26.80
C VAL A 169 -18.01 3.04 -26.08
N LEU A 170 -18.86 2.08 -26.49
CA LEU A 170 -18.84 0.72 -25.96
C LEU A 170 -17.77 -0.12 -26.66
N HIS A 171 -17.03 -0.88 -25.86
CA HIS A 171 -16.02 -1.84 -26.31
C HIS A 171 -16.20 -3.15 -25.57
N ASP A 172 -16.08 -4.26 -26.29
CA ASP A 172 -15.94 -5.57 -25.68
C ASP A 172 -14.44 -5.92 -25.57
N VAL A 173 -14.00 -6.21 -24.35
CA VAL A 173 -12.64 -6.59 -24.05
C VAL A 173 -12.60 -7.94 -23.35
N LYS A 174 -11.63 -8.78 -23.67
CA LYS A 174 -11.47 -10.10 -23.10
C LYS A 174 -10.45 -10.08 -21.98
N ILE A 175 -10.84 -10.58 -20.84
CA ILE A 175 -10.03 -10.66 -19.61
C ILE A 175 -10.03 -12.11 -19.14
N THR A 176 -8.87 -12.59 -18.74
CA THR A 176 -8.75 -13.87 -18.04
C THR A 176 -8.48 -13.57 -16.55
N PRO A 177 -9.49 -13.66 -15.68
CA PRO A 177 -9.30 -13.47 -14.25
C PRO A 177 -8.31 -14.50 -13.69
N THR A 178 -7.49 -14.08 -12.73
CA THR A 178 -6.48 -14.94 -12.10
C THR A 178 -6.91 -15.33 -10.69
N ALA A 179 -6.17 -16.23 -10.06
CA ALA A 179 -6.33 -16.49 -8.63
C ALA A 179 -6.19 -15.18 -7.84
N ASN A 180 -7.05 -14.99 -6.86
CA ASN A 180 -6.96 -13.82 -6.01
C ASN A 180 -5.65 -13.86 -5.20
N PRO A 181 -4.72 -12.89 -5.39
CA PRO A 181 -3.50 -12.87 -4.62
C PRO A 181 -3.84 -12.77 -3.13
N LYS A 182 -3.17 -13.58 -2.31
CA LYS A 182 -3.34 -13.54 -0.85
C LYS A 182 -2.80 -12.22 -0.35
N HIS A 183 -3.67 -11.23 -0.16
CA HIS A 183 -3.31 -10.00 0.52
C HIS A 183 -3.30 -10.27 2.03
N LEU A 184 -2.20 -9.89 2.67
CA LEU A 184 -2.13 -9.82 4.13
C LEU A 184 -2.73 -8.47 4.55
N ILE A 185 -3.67 -8.49 5.45
CA ILE A 185 -4.25 -7.31 6.10
C ILE A 185 -3.72 -7.24 7.54
#